data_1f5ce5bc7828cad55bf3a5294aa32ace
#
_entry.id   1f5ce5bc7828cad55bf3a5294aa32ace
#
_cell.length_a   1.000
_cell.length_b   1.000
_cell.length_c   1.000
_cell.angle_alpha   90.00
_cell.angle_beta   90.00
_cell.angle_gamma   90.00
#
_symmetry.space_group_name_H-M   'P 1'
#
loop_
_entity.id
_entity.type
_entity.pdbx_description
1 polymer ?
#
loop_
_entity_poly.entity_id
_entity_poly.type
_entity_poly.pdbx_seq_one_letter_code
_entity_poly.pdbx_strand_id
1 'polypeptide(L)'
;EPGTAKSWLSENLTAAICGNTSHVIQGTAGTSEEHIRYSWNYALLIANGPSQEALIKSPIIHCMEKGAIARFEEISRCSSEVQDALISILSEKYVSIPELATETEAVRGFSIIATANTRDRGVNDMSAALKRRFNIVVLPTPADLETEVDIVRRRVSEISTSYQIDAK
;
A
#
# COMPACT_ATOMS: atom_id res chain seq x y z
N GLU A 1 8.83 -9.17 -11.52
CA GLU A 1 8.63 -8.80 -12.91
C GLU A 1 7.33 -8.02 -13.09
N PRO A 2 7.19 -7.14 -14.09
CA PRO A 2 5.91 -6.52 -14.42
C PRO A 2 4.92 -7.60 -14.92
N GLY A 3 3.62 -7.38 -14.70
CA GLY A 3 2.60 -8.30 -15.19
C GLY A 3 2.38 -9.59 -14.38
N THR A 4 3.02 -9.76 -13.22
CA THR A 4 2.87 -10.96 -12.37
C THR A 4 1.71 -10.88 -11.37
N ALA A 5 0.69 -10.05 -11.64
CA ALA A 5 -0.52 -9.90 -10.81
C ALA A 5 -0.28 -9.53 -9.33
N LYS A 6 0.84 -8.86 -9.00
CA LYS A 6 1.17 -8.47 -7.62
C LYS A 6 0.08 -7.63 -6.96
N SER A 7 -0.39 -6.59 -7.64
CA SER A 7 -1.44 -5.70 -7.13
C SER A 7 -2.78 -6.42 -6.96
N TRP A 8 -3.12 -7.32 -7.87
CA TRP A 8 -4.30 -8.17 -7.74
C TRP A 8 -4.20 -9.09 -6.52
N LEU A 9 -3.03 -9.69 -6.29
CA LEU A 9 -2.80 -10.55 -5.13
C LEU A 9 -2.88 -9.74 -3.82
N SER A 10 -2.21 -8.58 -3.76
CA SER A 10 -2.22 -7.71 -2.57
C SER A 10 -3.65 -7.25 -2.24
N GLU A 11 -4.44 -6.91 -3.24
CA GLU A 11 -5.83 -6.50 -3.11
C GLU A 11 -6.71 -7.62 -2.55
N ASN A 12 -6.65 -8.80 -3.16
CA ASN A 12 -7.49 -9.93 -2.73
C ASN A 12 -7.09 -10.45 -1.35
N LEU A 13 -5.80 -10.50 -1.02
CA LEU A 13 -5.35 -10.87 0.32
C LEU A 13 -5.84 -9.87 1.37
N THR A 14 -5.73 -8.58 1.09
CA THR A 14 -6.22 -7.53 2.01
C THR A 14 -7.73 -7.61 2.18
N ALA A 15 -8.47 -7.79 1.10
CA ALA A 15 -9.92 -7.97 1.15
C ALA A 15 -10.32 -9.21 1.97
N ALA A 16 -9.63 -10.33 1.78
CA ALA A 16 -9.92 -11.58 2.49
C ALA A 16 -9.63 -11.48 4.00
N ILE A 17 -8.61 -10.72 4.40
CA ILE A 17 -8.19 -10.60 5.80
C ILE A 17 -8.97 -9.51 6.52
N CYS A 18 -9.15 -8.34 5.90
CA CYS A 18 -9.70 -7.14 6.53
C CYS A 18 -11.12 -6.78 6.07
N GLY A 19 -11.65 -7.45 5.05
CA GLY A 19 -12.93 -7.09 4.43
C GLY A 19 -12.92 -5.76 3.66
N ASN A 20 -11.79 -5.06 3.62
CA ASN A 20 -11.62 -3.76 2.96
C ASN A 20 -10.23 -3.64 2.35
N THR A 21 -10.15 -3.11 1.16
CA THR A 21 -8.90 -2.90 0.41
C THR A 21 -8.69 -1.45 -0.04
N SER A 22 -9.51 -0.50 0.45
CA SER A 22 -9.47 0.91 0.04
C SER A 22 -8.28 1.71 0.61
N HIS A 23 -7.64 1.21 1.66
CA HIS A 23 -6.48 1.87 2.26
C HIS A 23 -5.20 1.54 1.46
N VAL A 24 -5.03 2.25 0.35
CA VAL A 24 -3.91 2.04 -0.57
C VAL A 24 -3.12 3.33 -0.79
N ILE A 25 -1.81 3.20 -0.86
CA ILE A 25 -0.88 4.24 -1.33
C ILE A 25 -0.23 3.74 -2.60
N GLN A 26 -0.32 4.54 -3.67
CA GLN A 26 0.40 4.29 -4.92
C GLN A 26 1.74 4.99 -4.87
N GLY A 27 2.82 4.22 -4.87
CA GLY A 27 4.18 4.74 -4.89
C GLY A 27 4.52 5.35 -6.26
N THR A 28 5.02 6.57 -6.22
CA THR A 28 5.52 7.32 -7.38
C THR A 28 6.75 8.12 -6.97
N ALA A 29 7.45 8.72 -7.93
CA ALA A 29 8.53 9.64 -7.63
C ALA A 29 8.06 10.92 -6.89
N GLY A 30 6.78 11.27 -6.99
CA GLY A 30 6.17 12.40 -6.28
C GLY A 30 5.53 12.05 -4.94
N THR A 31 5.60 10.78 -4.51
CA THR A 31 5.12 10.40 -3.18
C THR A 31 6.02 11.03 -2.12
N SER A 32 5.42 11.73 -1.17
CA SER A 32 6.12 12.39 -0.05
C SER A 32 5.82 11.70 1.28
N GLU A 33 6.52 12.12 2.33
CA GLU A 33 6.30 11.63 3.69
C GLU A 33 4.87 11.93 4.19
N GLU A 34 4.25 13.01 3.74
CA GLU A 34 2.87 13.37 4.07
C GLU A 34 1.86 12.31 3.62
N HIS A 35 2.12 11.63 2.49
CA HIS A 35 1.27 10.52 2.04
C HIS A 35 1.40 9.28 2.93
N ILE A 36 2.49 9.16 3.69
CA ILE A 36 2.78 8.03 4.58
C ILE A 36 2.24 8.28 5.97
N ARG A 37 2.45 9.49 6.50
CA ARG A 37 2.08 9.87 7.86
C ARG A 37 0.72 10.58 7.88
N TYR A 38 0.72 11.86 7.71
CA TYR A 38 -0.46 12.73 7.70
C TYR A 38 -0.15 14.01 6.92
N SER A 39 -1.18 14.70 6.56
CA SER A 39 -1.13 16.05 5.99
C SER A 39 -2.15 16.95 6.66
N TRP A 40 -2.20 18.21 6.25
CA TRP A 40 -3.11 19.18 6.80
C TRP A 40 -4.11 19.70 5.77
N ASN A 41 -5.34 19.87 6.18
CA ASN A 41 -6.26 20.74 5.47
C ASN A 41 -5.83 22.19 5.75
N TYR A 42 -5.11 22.78 4.82
CA TYR A 42 -4.51 24.11 5.00
C TYR A 42 -5.56 25.21 5.23
N ALA A 43 -6.77 25.09 4.68
CA ALA A 43 -7.83 26.05 4.94
C ALA A 43 -8.28 26.05 6.42
N LEU A 44 -8.46 24.86 6.99
CA LEU A 44 -8.78 24.72 8.40
C LEU A 44 -7.61 25.07 9.30
N LEU A 45 -6.39 24.69 8.91
CA LEU A 45 -5.16 25.01 9.65
C LEU A 45 -4.96 26.53 9.78
N ILE A 46 -5.19 27.30 8.71
CA ILE A 46 -5.06 28.75 8.73
C ILE A 46 -6.18 29.39 9.55
N ALA A 47 -7.39 28.88 9.46
CA ALA A 47 -8.55 29.44 10.15
C ALA A 47 -8.55 29.16 11.66
N ASN A 48 -8.19 27.94 12.08
CA ASN A 48 -8.41 27.47 13.44
C ASN A 48 -7.12 26.98 14.15
N GLY A 49 -5.98 27.02 13.46
CA GLY A 49 -4.74 26.41 13.95
C GLY A 49 -4.74 24.88 13.85
N PRO A 50 -3.69 24.23 14.36
CA PRO A 50 -3.60 22.77 14.40
C PRO A 50 -4.73 22.16 15.23
N SER A 51 -5.50 21.25 14.61
CA SER A 51 -6.64 20.59 15.26
C SER A 51 -6.88 19.21 14.64
N GLN A 52 -7.60 18.35 15.35
CA GLN A 52 -7.99 17.03 14.82
C GLN A 52 -8.85 17.16 13.55
N GLU A 53 -9.61 18.22 13.40
CA GLU A 53 -10.43 18.48 12.22
C GLU A 53 -9.60 18.90 11.01
N ALA A 54 -8.47 19.59 11.24
CA ALA A 54 -7.55 19.99 10.18
C ALA A 54 -6.59 18.86 9.78
N LEU A 55 -6.45 17.82 10.61
CA LEU A 55 -5.56 16.69 10.36
C LEU A 55 -6.14 15.74 9.30
N ILE A 56 -5.39 15.49 8.24
CA ILE A 56 -5.70 14.48 7.22
C ILE A 56 -4.81 13.27 7.43
N LYS A 57 -5.39 12.21 7.96
CA LYS A 57 -4.68 10.95 8.23
C LYS A 57 -4.41 10.19 6.94
N SER A 58 -3.21 9.63 6.81
CA SER A 58 -2.87 8.75 5.70
C SER A 58 -3.63 7.40 5.79
N PRO A 59 -3.69 6.63 4.68
CA PRO A 59 -4.20 5.26 4.72
C PRO A 59 -3.47 4.38 5.74
N ILE A 60 -2.18 4.61 5.99
CA ILE A 60 -1.39 3.87 6.98
C ILE A 60 -1.88 4.17 8.39
N ILE A 61 -2.04 5.46 8.76
CA ILE A 61 -2.56 5.83 10.09
C ILE A 61 -3.96 5.25 10.31
N HIS A 62 -4.83 5.31 9.30
CA HIS A 62 -6.15 4.68 9.42
C HIS A 62 -6.07 3.17 9.70
N CYS A 63 -5.13 2.47 9.05
CA CYS A 63 -4.92 1.05 9.31
C CYS A 63 -4.27 0.79 10.68
N MET A 64 -3.37 1.67 11.14
CA MET A 64 -2.78 1.57 12.48
C MET A 64 -3.86 1.64 13.56
N GLU A 65 -4.77 2.61 13.47
CA GLU A 65 -5.86 2.80 14.44
C GLU A 65 -6.86 1.65 14.46
N LYS A 66 -7.06 0.98 13.32
CA LYS A 66 -8.05 -0.10 13.17
C LYS A 66 -7.48 -1.51 13.30
N GLY A 67 -6.16 -1.65 13.39
CA GLY A 67 -5.51 -2.96 13.31
C GLY A 67 -5.73 -3.65 11.96
N ALA A 68 -5.74 -2.88 10.87
CA ALA A 68 -6.00 -3.35 9.52
C ALA A 68 -4.72 -3.39 8.67
N ILE A 69 -4.84 -3.87 7.43
CA ILE A 69 -3.72 -3.93 6.48
C ILE A 69 -3.78 -2.72 5.55
N ALA A 70 -2.68 -1.94 5.51
CA ALA A 70 -2.46 -0.93 4.49
C ALA A 70 -1.77 -1.57 3.27
N ARG A 71 -2.20 -1.18 2.07
CA ARG A 71 -1.54 -1.57 0.82
C ARG A 71 -0.60 -0.47 0.36
N PHE A 72 0.61 -0.85 -0.02
CA PHE A 72 1.57 0.07 -0.62
C PHE A 72 2.00 -0.48 -1.97
N GLU A 73 1.47 0.08 -3.04
CA GLU A 73 1.78 -0.36 -4.39
C GLU A 73 3.01 0.37 -4.93
N GLU A 74 3.88 -0.36 -5.62
CA GLU A 74 5.10 0.16 -6.28
C GLU A 74 6.05 0.95 -5.34
N ILE A 75 6.29 0.44 -4.14
CA ILE A 75 7.13 1.09 -3.11
C ILE A 75 8.54 1.45 -3.62
N SER A 76 9.06 0.68 -4.58
CA SER A 76 10.36 0.92 -5.20
C SER A 76 10.44 2.17 -6.07
N ARG A 77 9.32 2.83 -6.37
CA ARG A 77 9.30 4.13 -7.05
C ARG A 77 9.45 5.33 -6.13
N CYS A 78 9.34 5.11 -4.83
CA CYS A 78 9.45 6.17 -3.85
C CYS A 78 10.90 6.55 -3.57
N SER A 79 11.10 7.80 -3.16
CA SER A 79 12.40 8.29 -2.70
C SER A 79 12.89 7.57 -1.44
N SER A 80 14.16 7.77 -1.09
CA SER A 80 14.76 7.23 0.14
C SER A 80 14.07 7.77 1.39
N GLU A 81 13.68 9.04 1.40
CA GLU A 81 13.01 9.68 2.53
C GLU A 81 11.68 9.00 2.87
N VAL A 82 10.89 8.65 1.85
CA VAL A 82 9.64 7.90 2.01
C VAL A 82 9.90 6.49 2.56
N GLN A 83 10.96 5.83 2.07
CA GLN A 83 11.36 4.52 2.57
C GLN A 83 11.79 4.59 4.05
N ASP A 84 12.51 5.63 4.45
CA ASP A 84 12.96 5.84 5.83
C ASP A 84 11.76 6.14 6.77
N ALA A 85 10.78 6.92 6.31
CA ALA A 85 9.54 7.13 7.05
C ALA A 85 8.78 5.82 7.32
N LEU A 86 8.72 4.93 6.32
CA LEU A 86 8.13 3.59 6.48
C LEU A 86 8.93 2.71 7.44
N ILE A 87 10.27 2.78 7.42
CA ILE A 87 11.12 2.06 8.35
C ILE A 87 10.79 2.43 9.78
N SER A 88 10.64 3.73 10.06
CA SER A 88 10.26 4.24 11.38
C SER A 88 8.91 3.66 11.83
N ILE A 89 7.87 3.79 11.01
CA ILE A 89 6.52 3.29 11.33
C ILE A 89 6.52 1.78 11.57
N LEU A 90 7.21 1.01 10.73
CA LEU A 90 7.27 -0.46 10.85
C LEU A 90 8.04 -0.91 12.09
N SER A 91 9.03 -0.13 12.54
CA SER A 91 9.87 -0.45 13.70
C SER A 91 9.21 -0.03 15.00
N GLU A 92 8.81 1.23 15.08
CA GLU A 92 8.34 1.87 16.31
C GLU A 92 6.86 1.61 16.58
N LYS A 93 6.10 1.31 15.51
CA LYS A 93 4.65 1.06 15.58
C LYS A 93 3.84 2.24 16.11
N TYR A 94 4.39 3.45 16.05
CA TYR A 94 3.67 4.69 16.32
C TYR A 94 4.04 5.80 15.34
N VAL A 95 3.19 6.81 15.25
CA VAL A 95 3.44 8.06 14.52
C VAL A 95 3.12 9.23 15.45
N SER A 96 4.11 10.06 15.71
CA SER A 96 3.93 11.30 16.47
C SER A 96 3.34 12.39 15.60
N ILE A 97 2.44 13.18 16.18
CA ILE A 97 1.82 14.38 15.59
C ILE A 97 2.14 15.55 16.54
N PRO A 98 3.34 16.13 16.44
CA PRO A 98 3.84 17.11 17.41
C PRO A 98 2.95 18.37 17.53
N GLU A 99 2.33 18.78 16.43
CA GLU A 99 1.46 19.95 16.39
C GLU A 99 0.20 19.81 17.25
N LEU A 100 -0.19 18.57 17.53
CA LEU A 100 -1.32 18.25 18.40
C LEU A 100 -0.87 17.70 19.76
N ALA A 101 0.45 17.58 19.99
CA ALA A 101 1.03 16.92 21.16
C ALA A 101 0.42 15.51 21.38
N THR A 102 0.16 14.78 20.30
CA THR A 102 -0.44 13.43 20.30
C THR A 102 0.41 12.46 19.48
N GLU A 103 0.12 11.19 19.68
CA GLU A 103 0.69 10.11 18.88
C GLU A 103 -0.39 9.07 18.54
N THR A 104 -0.19 8.35 17.44
CA THR A 104 -1.03 7.24 17.03
C THR A 104 -0.23 5.95 17.13
N GLU A 105 -0.60 5.07 18.03
CA GLU A 105 -0.03 3.74 18.15
C GLU A 105 -0.77 2.74 17.27
N ALA A 106 -0.02 1.76 16.76
CA ALA A 106 -0.60 0.69 15.95
C ALA A 106 -1.33 -0.34 16.83
N VAL A 107 -2.61 -0.50 16.60
CA VAL A 107 -3.42 -1.56 17.22
C VAL A 107 -2.99 -2.93 16.66
N ARG A 108 -3.13 -3.96 17.48
CA ARG A 108 -2.84 -5.35 17.08
C ARG A 108 -3.60 -5.72 15.80
N GLY A 109 -2.88 -6.28 14.84
CA GLY A 109 -3.40 -6.63 13.51
C GLY A 109 -2.91 -5.70 12.41
N PHE A 110 -2.40 -4.50 12.74
CA PHE A 110 -1.80 -3.61 11.76
C PHE A 110 -0.62 -4.26 11.04
N SER A 111 -0.68 -4.21 9.73
CA SER A 111 0.39 -4.65 8.83
C SER A 111 0.40 -3.84 7.53
N ILE A 112 1.46 -4.00 6.75
CA ILE A 112 1.58 -3.41 5.42
C ILE A 112 1.87 -4.53 4.42
N ILE A 113 1.10 -4.59 3.34
CA ILE A 113 1.42 -5.38 2.15
C ILE A 113 1.97 -4.42 1.11
N ALA A 114 3.20 -4.66 0.65
CA ALA A 114 3.83 -3.81 -0.35
C ALA A 114 4.13 -4.59 -1.64
N THR A 115 3.96 -3.93 -2.79
CA THR A 115 4.41 -4.46 -4.07
C THR A 115 5.62 -3.67 -4.56
N ALA A 116 6.53 -4.35 -5.25
CA ALA A 116 7.72 -3.75 -5.83
C ALA A 116 8.04 -4.41 -7.18
N ASN A 117 8.55 -3.62 -8.12
CA ASN A 117 9.15 -4.10 -9.34
C ASN A 117 10.67 -3.89 -9.26
N THR A 118 11.44 -4.96 -9.36
CA THR A 118 12.91 -4.90 -9.23
C THR A 118 13.64 -4.64 -10.54
N ARG A 119 12.94 -4.68 -11.68
CA ARG A 119 13.55 -4.60 -13.03
C ARG A 119 13.12 -3.38 -13.85
N ASP A 120 12.26 -2.51 -13.32
CA ASP A 120 11.82 -1.32 -14.08
C ASP A 120 12.87 -0.22 -14.07
N ARG A 121 13.01 0.51 -15.18
CA ARG A 121 13.83 1.72 -15.26
C ARG A 121 13.21 2.82 -14.37
N GLY A 122 14.04 3.51 -13.59
CA GLY A 122 13.59 4.58 -12.68
C GLY A 122 13.08 4.07 -11.34
N VAL A 123 13.40 2.83 -10.99
CA VAL A 123 13.13 2.24 -9.68
C VAL A 123 14.33 2.50 -8.77
N ASN A 124 14.05 3.00 -7.59
CA ASN A 124 15.03 3.09 -6.52
C ASN A 124 15.19 1.70 -5.89
N ASP A 125 16.44 1.30 -5.65
CA ASP A 125 16.65 0.09 -4.86
C ASP A 125 16.07 0.26 -3.47
N MET A 126 15.25 -0.68 -3.05
CA MET A 126 14.81 -0.71 -1.66
C MET A 126 16.02 -0.87 -0.74
N SER A 127 16.13 0.00 0.26
CA SER A 127 17.20 -0.06 1.24
C SER A 127 17.22 -1.42 1.95
N ALA A 128 18.41 -1.89 2.32
CA ALA A 128 18.54 -3.14 3.08
C ALA A 128 17.79 -3.07 4.42
N ALA A 129 17.69 -1.88 5.00
CA ALA A 129 16.95 -1.63 6.23
C ALA A 129 15.45 -1.83 6.04
N LEU A 130 14.87 -1.37 4.94
CA LEU A 130 13.46 -1.58 4.62
C LEU A 130 13.18 -3.05 4.28
N LYS A 131 14.04 -3.68 3.47
CA LYS A 131 13.91 -5.11 3.11
C LYS A 131 13.85 -6.02 4.34
N ARG A 132 14.61 -5.74 5.40
CA ARG A 132 14.60 -6.54 6.63
C ARG A 132 13.29 -6.49 7.43
N ARG A 133 12.41 -5.54 7.12
CA ARG A 133 11.12 -5.37 7.81
C ARG A 133 9.96 -6.03 7.09
N PHE A 134 10.23 -6.58 5.90
CA PHE A 134 9.25 -7.31 5.11
C PHE A 134 9.64 -8.78 4.94
N ASN A 135 8.64 -9.65 4.95
CA ASN A 135 8.78 -10.99 4.40
C ASN A 135 8.65 -10.89 2.88
N ILE A 136 9.74 -11.12 2.17
CA ILE A 136 9.79 -10.94 0.71
C ILE A 136 9.36 -12.21 0.02
N VAL A 137 8.35 -12.10 -0.85
CA VAL A 137 7.88 -13.16 -1.73
C VAL A 137 8.12 -12.74 -3.17
N VAL A 138 8.81 -13.58 -3.93
CA VAL A 138 9.02 -13.36 -5.36
C VAL A 138 7.94 -14.12 -6.13
N LEU A 139 7.14 -13.40 -6.91
CA LEU A 139 6.16 -14.00 -7.80
C LEU A 139 6.83 -14.25 -9.17
N PRO A 140 7.02 -15.52 -9.57
CA PRO A 140 7.54 -15.84 -10.89
C PRO A 140 6.48 -15.57 -11.96
N THR A 141 6.93 -15.39 -13.20
CA THR A 141 6.05 -15.51 -14.36
C THR A 141 5.60 -16.95 -14.55
N PRO A 142 4.46 -17.22 -15.21
CA PRO A 142 4.07 -18.57 -15.58
C PRO A 142 5.22 -19.29 -16.30
N ALA A 143 5.38 -20.58 -16.01
CA ALA A 143 6.50 -21.36 -16.53
C ALA A 143 6.32 -21.73 -18.02
N ASP A 144 5.09 -21.78 -18.48
CA ASP A 144 4.72 -22.24 -19.82
C ASP A 144 3.47 -21.52 -20.36
N LEU A 145 3.28 -21.62 -21.68
CA LEU A 145 2.17 -21.00 -22.38
C LEU A 145 0.80 -21.59 -21.96
N GLU A 146 0.76 -22.87 -21.62
CA GLU A 146 -0.49 -23.53 -21.23
C GLU A 146 -1.03 -22.93 -19.93
N THR A 147 -0.18 -22.71 -18.96
CA THR A 147 -0.51 -21.99 -17.71
C THR A 147 -0.99 -20.57 -17.98
N GLU A 148 -0.35 -19.83 -18.89
CA GLU A 148 -0.81 -18.48 -19.27
C GLU A 148 -2.22 -18.52 -19.90
N VAL A 149 -2.45 -19.42 -20.81
CA VAL A 149 -3.76 -19.60 -21.48
C VAL A 149 -4.85 -19.95 -20.44
N ASP A 150 -4.55 -20.81 -19.48
CA ASP A 150 -5.51 -21.17 -18.44
C ASP A 150 -5.83 -20.01 -17.50
N ILE A 151 -4.85 -19.18 -17.16
CA ILE A 151 -5.07 -17.94 -16.39
C ILE A 151 -6.03 -17.01 -17.14
N VAL A 152 -5.79 -16.80 -18.43
CA VAL A 152 -6.65 -15.96 -19.28
C VAL A 152 -8.06 -16.53 -19.38
N ARG A 153 -8.21 -17.82 -19.62
CA ARG A 153 -9.52 -18.50 -19.71
C ARG A 153 -10.33 -18.36 -18.43
N ARG A 154 -9.70 -18.59 -17.26
CA ARG A 154 -10.36 -18.42 -15.96
C ARG A 154 -10.82 -16.99 -15.77
N ARG A 155 -9.94 -16.01 -16.07
CA ARG A 155 -10.27 -14.60 -15.90
C ARG A 155 -11.40 -14.12 -16.82
N VAL A 156 -11.39 -14.56 -18.07
CA VAL A 156 -12.48 -14.27 -19.03
C VAL A 156 -13.79 -14.88 -18.56
N SER A 157 -13.77 -16.13 -18.07
CA SER A 157 -14.96 -16.80 -17.53
C SER A 157 -15.54 -16.07 -16.32
N GLU A 158 -14.70 -15.62 -15.37
CA GLU A 158 -15.13 -14.83 -14.20
C GLU A 158 -15.80 -13.52 -14.62
N ILE A 159 -15.20 -12.79 -15.56
CA ILE A 159 -15.74 -11.53 -16.09
C ILE A 159 -17.06 -11.79 -16.82
N SER A 160 -17.12 -12.79 -17.68
CA SER A 160 -18.32 -13.14 -18.43
C SER A 160 -19.49 -13.48 -17.49
N THR A 161 -19.23 -14.25 -16.44
CA THR A 161 -20.22 -14.59 -15.42
C THR A 161 -20.71 -13.36 -14.66
N SER A 162 -19.78 -12.46 -14.30
CA SER A 162 -20.11 -11.24 -13.55
C SER A 162 -20.98 -10.25 -14.33
N TYR A 163 -20.82 -10.20 -15.66
CA TYR A 163 -21.56 -9.27 -16.51
C TYR A 163 -22.79 -9.87 -17.18
N GLN A 164 -23.12 -11.16 -16.93
CA GLN A 164 -24.23 -11.86 -17.62
C GLN A 164 -24.16 -11.67 -19.15
N ILE A 165 -22.96 -11.72 -19.71
CA ILE A 165 -22.79 -11.64 -21.15
C ILE A 165 -23.24 -12.98 -21.71
N ASP A 166 -24.51 -13.05 -22.14
CA ASP A 166 -25.01 -14.16 -22.92
C ASP A 166 -24.18 -14.28 -24.20
N ALA A 167 -23.38 -15.30 -24.29
CA ALA A 167 -22.73 -15.68 -25.54
C ALA A 167 -23.83 -16.18 -26.47
N LYS A 168 -24.30 -15.29 -27.33
CA LYS A 168 -25.07 -15.68 -28.54
C LYS A 168 -24.10 -16.07 -29.64
#